data_4617b8ea702209976f986f35ac210824
#
_entry.id   4617b8ea702209976f986f35ac210824
#
_cell.length_a   1.000
_cell.length_b   1.000
_cell.length_c   1.000
_cell.angle_alpha   90.00
_cell.angle_beta   90.00
_cell.angle_gamma   90.00
#
_symmetry.space_group_name_H-M   'P 1'
#
loop_
_entity.id
_entity.type
_entity.pdbx_description
1 polymer ?
#
loop_
_entity_poly.entity_id
_entity_poly.type
_entity_poly.pdbx_seq_one_letter_code
_entity_poly.pdbx_strand_id
1 'polypeptide(L)'
;VNFSTFCRHILLASGLAFLGISSVLAADWPRQITDSRGTHTLESQPLRIVSTSVTLTGSLLAIDAPVVASGATTPNNRVADDQGFLRQWSEVAKARKLSRLYIGEPSAEAVAAQMPDLILISATGGDSAIALYDQLSTIAPTLIINYDDKSWQALLTELGQITGHEKQAAERIAEFDKKLAALKEKMTLPPQPVTALVYTAAAHSANIWTKESAQGQMLEQLGFTLATLPTGLHASHSQGKRHDIVQLGGENLAAGLNGQSLFLFAGDQKDADAIYANPLLSHLPAVAGKRVYPLGTETFRLDYYSALLVLQRLSALFG
;
A
#
# COMPACT_ATOMS: atom_id res chain seq x y z
N VAL A 1 -70.89 44.41 34.52
CA VAL A 1 -69.63 44.07 35.11
C VAL A 1 -69.08 42.86 34.31
N ASN A 2 -68.13 43.10 33.34
CA ASN A 2 -67.60 42.11 32.43
C ASN A 2 -66.22 41.67 32.88
N PHE A 3 -66.00 40.37 32.93
CA PHE A 3 -64.68 39.75 33.04
C PHE A 3 -64.34 39.14 31.71
N SER A 4 -63.28 39.63 31.05
CA SER A 4 -62.70 39.05 29.90
C SER A 4 -61.48 38.17 30.27
N THR A 5 -61.60 36.92 29.91
CA THR A 5 -60.56 35.89 30.16
C THR A 5 -59.57 35.86 28.99
N PHE A 6 -58.30 36.11 29.29
CA PHE A 6 -57.19 36.09 28.31
C PHE A 6 -56.63 34.64 28.24
N CYS A 7 -56.88 33.93 27.15
CA CYS A 7 -56.24 32.65 26.81
C CYS A 7 -54.93 32.87 26.13
N ARG A 8 -53.82 32.54 26.79
CA ARG A 8 -52.47 32.45 26.21
C ARG A 8 -52.29 31.09 25.53
N HIS A 9 -52.17 31.10 24.26
CA HIS A 9 -51.74 29.92 23.48
C HIS A 9 -50.20 29.83 23.50
N ILE A 10 -49.66 28.79 24.12
CA ILE A 10 -48.25 28.40 24.01
C ILE A 10 -48.12 27.47 22.78
N LEU A 11 -47.50 27.97 21.70
CA LEU A 11 -47.11 27.15 20.60
C LEU A 11 -45.76 26.47 20.92
N LEU A 12 -45.83 25.15 21.16
CA LEU A 12 -44.65 24.32 21.18
C LEU A 12 -44.21 24.06 19.69
N ALA A 13 -43.15 24.70 19.29
CA ALA A 13 -42.46 24.36 18.03
C ALA A 13 -41.58 23.13 18.27
N SER A 14 -42.04 21.96 17.87
CA SER A 14 -41.24 20.74 17.81
C SER A 14 -40.32 20.82 16.58
N GLY A 15 -39.06 21.21 16.77
CA GLY A 15 -38.03 21.14 15.76
C GLY A 15 -37.65 19.68 15.52
N LEU A 16 -38.13 19.05 14.43
CA LEU A 16 -37.58 17.83 13.90
C LEU A 16 -36.20 18.13 13.26
N ALA A 17 -35.16 17.80 13.99
CA ALA A 17 -33.83 17.74 13.39
C ALA A 17 -33.75 16.54 12.42
N PHE A 18 -33.88 16.81 11.13
CA PHE A 18 -33.55 15.84 10.08
C PHE A 18 -32.03 15.64 10.10
N LEU A 19 -31.58 14.56 10.75
CA LEU A 19 -30.26 14.00 10.54
C LEU A 19 -30.22 13.48 9.09
N GLY A 20 -29.72 14.29 8.20
CA GLY A 20 -29.43 13.88 6.83
C GLY A 20 -28.39 12.77 6.86
N ILE A 21 -28.84 11.52 6.80
CA ILE A 21 -28.00 10.39 6.44
C ILE A 21 -27.62 10.62 4.98
N SER A 22 -26.42 11.18 4.74
CA SER A 22 -25.81 11.19 3.42
C SER A 22 -25.58 9.73 3.04
N SER A 23 -26.56 9.13 2.37
CA SER A 23 -26.35 7.88 1.66
C SER A 23 -25.24 8.15 0.65
N VAL A 24 -24.06 7.63 0.86
CA VAL A 24 -23.07 7.49 -0.19
C VAL A 24 -23.72 6.52 -1.18
N LEU A 25 -24.38 7.08 -2.18
CA LEU A 25 -24.88 6.31 -3.31
C LEU A 25 -23.66 5.67 -3.95
N ALA A 26 -23.55 4.35 -3.86
CA ALA A 26 -22.64 3.61 -4.71
C ALA A 26 -22.95 4.03 -6.14
N ALA A 27 -21.95 4.54 -6.86
CA ALA A 27 -22.17 5.02 -8.23
C ALA A 27 -22.70 3.85 -9.05
N ASP A 28 -23.80 4.08 -9.77
CA ASP A 28 -24.41 3.09 -10.64
C ASP A 28 -23.46 2.70 -11.79
N TRP A 29 -23.65 1.53 -12.35
CA TRP A 29 -22.98 1.08 -13.56
C TRP A 29 -23.74 1.58 -14.80
N PRO A 30 -23.09 1.87 -15.94
CA PRO A 30 -21.65 1.68 -16.21
C PRO A 30 -20.75 2.73 -15.53
N ARG A 31 -19.45 2.41 -15.34
CA ARG A 31 -18.44 3.32 -14.81
C ARG A 31 -17.36 3.61 -15.83
N GLN A 32 -16.91 4.87 -15.85
CA GLN A 32 -15.75 5.26 -16.64
C GLN A 32 -14.51 5.39 -15.75
N ILE A 33 -13.46 4.64 -16.12
CA ILE A 33 -12.16 4.63 -15.43
C ILE A 33 -11.11 5.12 -16.43
N THR A 34 -10.29 6.06 -16.02
CA THR A 34 -9.21 6.60 -16.85
C THR A 34 -7.87 6.13 -16.32
N ASP A 35 -7.05 5.57 -17.20
CA ASP A 35 -5.66 5.19 -16.93
C ASP A 35 -4.71 5.76 -18.00
N SER A 36 -3.46 5.29 -18.05
CA SER A 36 -2.46 5.75 -19.02
C SER A 36 -2.77 5.39 -20.48
N ARG A 37 -3.74 4.51 -20.73
CA ARG A 37 -4.20 4.10 -22.08
C ARG A 37 -5.47 4.81 -22.51
N GLY A 38 -6.08 5.59 -21.62
CA GLY A 38 -7.29 6.34 -21.92
C GLY A 38 -8.45 6.04 -20.98
N THR A 39 -9.65 6.31 -21.43
CA THR A 39 -10.89 6.08 -20.67
C THR A 39 -11.52 4.76 -21.07
N HIS A 40 -11.76 3.90 -20.07
CA HIS A 40 -12.39 2.58 -20.20
C HIS A 40 -13.78 2.63 -19.60
N THR A 41 -14.74 1.98 -20.23
CA THR A 41 -16.09 1.82 -19.68
C THR A 41 -16.24 0.41 -19.14
N LEU A 42 -16.55 0.29 -17.85
CA LEU A 42 -16.95 -0.96 -17.21
C LEU A 42 -18.49 -0.98 -17.18
N GLU A 43 -19.09 -1.85 -17.98
CA GLU A 43 -20.55 -1.90 -18.16
C GLU A 43 -21.29 -2.38 -16.91
N SER A 44 -20.67 -3.20 -16.10
CA SER A 44 -21.23 -3.76 -14.86
C SER A 44 -20.17 -3.95 -13.81
N GLN A 45 -20.60 -4.14 -12.56
CA GLN A 45 -19.69 -4.47 -11.46
C GLN A 45 -18.93 -5.76 -11.76
N PRO A 46 -17.59 -5.77 -11.69
CA PRO A 46 -16.80 -6.96 -11.90
C PRO A 46 -17.09 -8.05 -10.86
N LEU A 47 -17.22 -9.29 -11.33
CA LEU A 47 -17.46 -10.47 -10.49
C LEU A 47 -16.32 -11.48 -10.51
N ARG A 48 -15.38 -11.34 -11.46
CA ARG A 48 -14.21 -12.20 -11.61
C ARG A 48 -12.99 -11.39 -11.99
N ILE A 49 -12.29 -10.89 -10.98
CA ILE A 49 -11.12 -10.04 -11.17
C ILE A 49 -9.87 -10.89 -11.17
N VAL A 50 -9.00 -10.66 -12.15
CA VAL A 50 -7.63 -11.15 -12.15
C VAL A 50 -6.68 -10.00 -11.86
N SER A 51 -5.84 -10.16 -10.86
CA SER A 51 -4.73 -9.26 -10.56
C SER A 51 -3.42 -9.88 -11.04
N THR A 52 -2.76 -9.26 -12.01
CA THR A 52 -1.46 -9.75 -12.47
C THR A 52 -0.31 -9.38 -11.52
N SER A 53 -0.57 -8.49 -10.57
CA SER A 53 0.43 -7.92 -9.66
C SER A 53 0.17 -8.31 -8.20
N VAL A 54 1.14 -8.95 -7.58
CA VAL A 54 1.10 -9.25 -6.13
C VAL A 54 0.98 -7.98 -5.28
N THR A 55 1.43 -6.84 -5.81
CA THR A 55 1.34 -5.54 -5.13
C THR A 55 -0.10 -5.03 -5.04
N LEU A 56 -0.93 -5.29 -6.05
CA LEU A 56 -2.34 -4.87 -6.08
C LEU A 56 -3.27 -5.83 -5.32
N THR A 57 -2.91 -7.11 -5.32
CA THR A 57 -3.77 -8.19 -4.82
C THR A 57 -4.17 -8.03 -3.36
N GLY A 58 -3.24 -7.63 -2.49
CA GLY A 58 -3.54 -7.42 -1.07
C GLY A 58 -4.62 -6.36 -0.85
N SER A 59 -4.58 -5.27 -1.61
CA SER A 59 -5.60 -4.22 -1.54
C SER A 59 -6.98 -4.70 -2.01
N LEU A 60 -7.03 -5.51 -3.08
CA LEU A 60 -8.28 -6.12 -3.55
C LEU A 60 -8.88 -7.08 -2.51
N LEU A 61 -8.04 -7.89 -1.86
CA LEU A 61 -8.47 -8.78 -0.79
C LEU A 61 -9.00 -8.00 0.42
N ALA A 62 -8.38 -6.88 0.76
CA ALA A 62 -8.76 -6.06 1.91
C ALA A 62 -10.16 -5.45 1.78
N ILE A 63 -10.61 -5.16 0.57
CA ILE A 63 -11.94 -4.59 0.30
C ILE A 63 -12.98 -5.64 -0.12
N ASP A 64 -12.66 -6.92 0.03
CA ASP A 64 -13.54 -8.03 -0.35
C ASP A 64 -13.91 -8.07 -1.85
N ALA A 65 -13.09 -7.44 -2.72
CA ALA A 65 -13.28 -7.53 -4.17
C ALA A 65 -13.16 -8.99 -4.65
N PRO A 66 -13.93 -9.41 -5.67
CA PRO A 66 -13.99 -10.79 -6.13
C PRO A 66 -12.77 -11.17 -6.99
N VAL A 67 -11.57 -11.01 -6.43
CA VAL A 67 -10.31 -11.43 -7.07
C VAL A 67 -10.22 -12.96 -7.01
N VAL A 68 -10.12 -13.60 -8.17
CA VAL A 68 -10.10 -15.05 -8.30
C VAL A 68 -8.71 -15.62 -8.51
N ALA A 69 -7.79 -14.82 -9.04
CA ALA A 69 -6.41 -15.24 -9.28
C ALA A 69 -5.43 -14.06 -9.24
N SER A 70 -4.21 -14.37 -8.89
CA SER A 70 -3.10 -13.40 -8.77
C SER A 70 -1.81 -13.92 -9.39
N GLY A 71 -1.04 -13.02 -10.00
CA GLY A 71 0.38 -13.24 -10.23
C GLY A 71 1.09 -13.53 -8.91
N ALA A 72 2.23 -14.19 -8.97
CA ALA A 72 3.02 -14.56 -7.80
C ALA A 72 4.50 -14.23 -8.00
N THR A 73 5.19 -13.97 -6.91
CA THR A 73 6.66 -13.90 -6.88
C THR A 73 7.25 -15.30 -6.60
N THR A 74 8.56 -15.39 -6.52
CA THR A 74 9.25 -16.64 -6.19
C THR A 74 8.74 -17.17 -4.85
N PRO A 75 8.24 -18.43 -4.80
CA PRO A 75 7.75 -19.04 -3.56
C PRO A 75 8.85 -19.23 -2.50
N ASN A 76 8.43 -19.31 -1.23
CA ASN A 76 9.28 -19.62 -0.09
C ASN A 76 10.48 -18.69 0.07
N ASN A 77 10.35 -17.43 -0.34
CA ASN A 77 11.36 -16.42 -0.06
C ASN A 77 11.02 -15.63 1.22
N ARG A 78 11.80 -14.59 1.53
CA ARG A 78 11.62 -13.80 2.76
C ARG A 78 10.25 -13.16 2.87
N VAL A 79 9.68 -12.70 1.75
CA VAL A 79 8.44 -11.89 1.71
C VAL A 79 7.23 -12.69 1.22
N ALA A 80 7.42 -13.91 0.74
CA ALA A 80 6.36 -14.71 0.13
C ALA A 80 6.26 -16.13 0.72
N ASP A 81 5.05 -16.67 0.66
CA ASP A 81 4.70 -18.03 1.10
C ASP A 81 5.06 -19.11 0.06
N ASP A 82 4.56 -20.33 0.25
CA ASP A 82 4.76 -21.47 -0.65
C ASP A 82 4.06 -21.33 -2.01
N GLN A 83 3.09 -20.42 -2.13
CA GLN A 83 2.42 -20.07 -3.38
C GLN A 83 3.11 -18.89 -4.11
N GLY A 84 4.01 -18.18 -3.45
CA GLY A 84 4.58 -16.93 -3.94
C GLY A 84 3.69 -15.72 -3.70
N PHE A 85 2.73 -15.84 -2.79
CA PHE A 85 1.89 -14.74 -2.32
C PHE A 85 2.55 -14.03 -1.14
N LEU A 86 2.37 -12.70 -1.07
CA LEU A 86 3.00 -11.92 0.00
C LEU A 86 2.43 -12.34 1.37
N ARG A 87 3.32 -12.50 2.35
CA ARG A 87 3.02 -13.08 3.67
C ARG A 87 1.92 -12.33 4.42
N GLN A 88 1.84 -11.01 4.29
CA GLN A 88 0.87 -10.20 5.01
C GLN A 88 -0.59 -10.52 4.66
N TRP A 89 -0.87 -11.10 3.49
CA TRP A 89 -2.23 -11.47 3.08
C TRP A 89 -2.36 -12.94 2.62
N SER A 90 -1.30 -13.74 2.73
CA SER A 90 -1.28 -15.13 2.25
C SER A 90 -2.36 -16.01 2.87
N GLU A 91 -2.64 -15.87 4.18
CA GLU A 91 -3.70 -16.63 4.84
C GLU A 91 -5.10 -16.24 4.34
N VAL A 92 -5.32 -14.96 4.01
CA VAL A 92 -6.57 -14.48 3.39
C VAL A 92 -6.72 -15.09 2.00
N ALA A 93 -5.65 -15.08 1.20
CA ALA A 93 -5.63 -15.70 -0.12
C ALA A 93 -5.98 -17.20 -0.07
N LYS A 94 -5.38 -17.91 0.89
CA LYS A 94 -5.65 -19.33 1.13
C LYS A 94 -7.11 -19.58 1.53
N ALA A 95 -7.63 -18.80 2.48
CA ALA A 95 -9.03 -18.92 2.92
C ALA A 95 -10.02 -18.67 1.77
N ARG A 96 -9.70 -17.75 0.86
CA ARG A 96 -10.50 -17.45 -0.34
C ARG A 96 -10.21 -18.33 -1.54
N LYS A 97 -9.28 -19.29 -1.42
CA LYS A 97 -8.86 -20.20 -2.50
C LYS A 97 -8.38 -19.43 -3.74
N LEU A 98 -7.63 -18.36 -3.53
CA LEU A 98 -7.05 -17.56 -4.60
C LEU A 98 -6.14 -18.43 -5.46
N SER A 99 -6.36 -18.44 -6.78
CA SER A 99 -5.53 -19.20 -7.72
C SER A 99 -4.23 -18.44 -8.03
N ARG A 100 -3.11 -19.17 -8.12
CA ARG A 100 -1.87 -18.64 -8.66
C ARG A 100 -1.89 -18.68 -10.17
N LEU A 101 -1.65 -17.54 -10.84
CA LEU A 101 -1.56 -17.47 -12.30
C LEU A 101 -0.24 -18.01 -12.82
N TYR A 102 0.85 -17.45 -12.34
CA TYR A 102 2.22 -17.72 -12.77
C TYR A 102 3.20 -17.22 -11.70
N ILE A 103 4.45 -17.58 -11.83
CA ILE A 103 5.55 -17.14 -10.97
C ILE A 103 6.48 -16.26 -11.80
N GLY A 104 6.59 -14.98 -11.43
CA GLY A 104 7.45 -13.99 -12.09
C GLY A 104 6.94 -13.59 -13.47
N GLU A 105 7.24 -14.36 -14.50
CA GLU A 105 6.88 -14.05 -15.90
C GLU A 105 5.36 -14.08 -16.13
N PRO A 106 4.77 -12.95 -16.62
CA PRO A 106 3.35 -12.89 -16.96
C PRO A 106 2.97 -13.81 -18.11
N SER A 107 1.79 -14.43 -18.02
CA SER A 107 1.21 -15.32 -19.04
C SER A 107 -0.24 -14.94 -19.35
N ALA A 108 -0.51 -14.50 -20.56
CA ALA A 108 -1.87 -14.19 -21.02
C ALA A 108 -2.76 -15.43 -21.07
N GLU A 109 -2.20 -16.61 -21.37
CA GLU A 109 -2.91 -17.88 -21.36
C GLU A 109 -3.41 -18.25 -19.96
N ALA A 110 -2.56 -18.08 -18.94
CA ALA A 110 -2.93 -18.33 -17.56
C ALA A 110 -4.06 -17.38 -17.10
N VAL A 111 -4.03 -16.11 -17.55
CA VAL A 111 -5.09 -15.13 -17.30
C VAL A 111 -6.38 -15.53 -17.99
N ALA A 112 -6.35 -15.90 -19.28
CA ALA A 112 -7.51 -16.30 -20.05
C ALA A 112 -8.20 -17.54 -19.45
N ALA A 113 -7.43 -18.49 -18.93
CA ALA A 113 -7.96 -19.70 -18.28
C ALA A 113 -8.83 -19.38 -17.04
N GLN A 114 -8.68 -18.21 -16.43
CA GLN A 114 -9.49 -17.76 -15.30
C GLN A 114 -10.84 -17.17 -15.71
N MET A 115 -11.06 -16.94 -16.99
CA MET A 115 -12.28 -16.31 -17.53
C MET A 115 -12.65 -15.02 -16.78
N PRO A 116 -11.73 -14.03 -16.69
CA PRO A 116 -12.00 -12.79 -15.97
C PRO A 116 -13.00 -11.89 -16.70
N ASP A 117 -13.70 -11.06 -15.95
CA ASP A 117 -14.47 -9.92 -16.46
C ASP A 117 -13.76 -8.57 -16.21
N LEU A 118 -12.65 -8.59 -15.45
CA LEU A 118 -11.73 -7.46 -15.27
C LEU A 118 -10.31 -7.98 -15.03
N ILE A 119 -9.35 -7.36 -15.70
CA ILE A 119 -7.92 -7.60 -15.49
C ILE A 119 -7.28 -6.31 -14.97
N LEU A 120 -6.55 -6.42 -13.86
CA LEU A 120 -5.77 -5.32 -13.31
C LEU A 120 -4.28 -5.62 -13.46
N ILE A 121 -3.55 -4.67 -14.05
CA ILE A 121 -2.10 -4.74 -14.20
C ILE A 121 -1.46 -3.54 -13.52
N SER A 122 -0.26 -3.71 -12.96
CA SER A 122 0.49 -2.59 -12.40
C SER A 122 1.24 -1.81 -13.48
N ALA A 123 1.27 -0.48 -13.34
CA ALA A 123 2.00 0.40 -14.26
C ALA A 123 3.52 0.19 -14.17
N THR A 124 4.02 -0.17 -12.99
CA THR A 124 5.46 -0.30 -12.68
C THR A 124 5.73 -1.51 -11.81
N GLY A 125 6.99 -1.79 -11.57
CA GLY A 125 7.46 -2.87 -10.71
C GLY A 125 7.87 -4.12 -11.48
N GLY A 126 8.60 -5.00 -10.81
CA GLY A 126 9.07 -6.26 -11.40
C GLY A 126 7.95 -7.27 -11.68
N ASP A 127 6.75 -7.03 -11.16
CA ASP A 127 5.53 -7.82 -11.36
C ASP A 127 4.56 -7.20 -12.39
N SER A 128 5.00 -6.17 -13.12
CA SER A 128 4.17 -5.51 -14.13
C SER A 128 3.99 -6.39 -15.38
N ALA A 129 2.74 -6.59 -15.78
CA ALA A 129 2.37 -7.27 -17.02
C ALA A 129 2.09 -6.29 -18.18
N ILE A 130 2.58 -5.05 -18.10
CA ILE A 130 2.26 -3.99 -19.07
C ILE A 130 2.66 -4.36 -20.50
N ALA A 131 3.71 -5.15 -20.67
CA ALA A 131 4.14 -5.65 -21.99
C ALA A 131 3.10 -6.56 -22.68
N LEU A 132 2.19 -7.16 -21.89
CA LEU A 132 1.10 -8.00 -22.42
C LEU A 132 -0.22 -7.26 -22.54
N TYR A 133 -0.26 -5.93 -22.34
CA TYR A 133 -1.50 -5.15 -22.30
C TYR A 133 -2.42 -5.45 -23.49
N ASP A 134 -1.89 -5.42 -24.72
CA ASP A 134 -2.69 -5.60 -25.93
C ASP A 134 -3.30 -7.01 -25.99
N GLN A 135 -2.56 -8.04 -25.57
CA GLN A 135 -3.08 -9.40 -25.49
C GLN A 135 -4.14 -9.53 -24.40
N LEU A 136 -3.90 -9.01 -23.23
CA LEU A 136 -4.82 -9.06 -22.09
C LEU A 136 -6.14 -8.34 -22.41
N SER A 137 -6.06 -7.21 -23.11
CA SER A 137 -7.22 -6.43 -23.52
C SER A 137 -8.15 -7.16 -24.50
N THR A 138 -7.67 -8.21 -25.17
CA THR A 138 -8.52 -9.07 -26.01
C THR A 138 -9.31 -10.10 -25.19
N ILE A 139 -8.92 -10.34 -23.94
CA ILE A 139 -9.56 -11.32 -23.05
C ILE A 139 -10.70 -10.65 -22.26
N ALA A 140 -10.43 -9.50 -21.64
CA ALA A 140 -11.38 -8.76 -20.82
C ALA A 140 -10.93 -7.28 -20.70
N PRO A 141 -11.80 -6.37 -20.22
CA PRO A 141 -11.38 -5.03 -19.84
C PRO A 141 -10.13 -5.07 -18.96
N THR A 142 -9.09 -4.35 -19.38
CA THR A 142 -7.78 -4.34 -18.72
C THR A 142 -7.42 -2.93 -18.31
N LEU A 143 -7.18 -2.71 -17.02
CA LEU A 143 -6.83 -1.40 -16.45
C LEU A 143 -5.40 -1.41 -15.93
N ILE A 144 -4.69 -0.31 -16.18
CA ILE A 144 -3.34 -0.06 -15.68
C ILE A 144 -3.44 0.75 -14.40
N ILE A 145 -2.99 0.18 -13.30
CA ILE A 145 -3.03 0.80 -11.97
C ILE A 145 -1.62 1.27 -11.59
N ASN A 146 -1.47 2.57 -11.34
CA ASN A 146 -0.24 3.10 -10.77
C ASN A 146 -0.31 3.12 -9.24
N TYR A 147 0.67 2.51 -8.57
CA TYR A 147 0.78 2.46 -7.12
C TYR A 147 2.00 3.21 -6.57
N ASP A 148 2.92 3.65 -7.42
CA ASP A 148 4.24 4.15 -7.01
C ASP A 148 4.28 5.65 -6.67
N ASP A 149 3.15 6.34 -6.77
CA ASP A 149 3.00 7.78 -6.55
C ASP A 149 1.90 8.14 -5.54
N LYS A 150 1.40 7.17 -4.79
CA LYS A 150 0.27 7.38 -3.89
C LYS A 150 0.35 6.57 -2.60
N SER A 151 -0.42 6.97 -1.61
CA SER A 151 -0.58 6.20 -0.37
C SER A 151 -1.35 4.90 -0.64
N TRP A 152 -1.20 3.92 0.26
CA TRP A 152 -2.00 2.70 0.17
C TRP A 152 -3.50 2.98 0.33
N GLN A 153 -3.89 4.02 1.10
CA GLN A 153 -5.29 4.45 1.24
C GLN A 153 -5.85 4.99 -0.08
N ALA A 154 -5.06 5.82 -0.79
CA ALA A 154 -5.46 6.33 -2.09
C ALA A 154 -5.63 5.20 -3.12
N LEU A 155 -4.69 4.24 -3.14
CA LEU A 155 -4.80 3.04 -3.97
C LEU A 155 -6.04 2.21 -3.61
N LEU A 156 -6.31 2.01 -2.31
CA LEU A 156 -7.48 1.26 -1.85
C LEU A 156 -8.78 1.93 -2.27
N THR A 157 -8.85 3.27 -2.17
CA THR A 157 -10.00 4.06 -2.62
C THR A 157 -10.23 3.91 -4.12
N GLU A 158 -9.17 4.02 -4.93
CA GLU A 158 -9.21 3.83 -6.38
C GLU A 158 -9.72 2.44 -6.74
N LEU A 159 -9.18 1.40 -6.13
CA LEU A 159 -9.62 0.01 -6.35
C LEU A 159 -11.07 -0.21 -5.89
N GLY A 160 -11.49 0.43 -4.80
CA GLY A 160 -12.88 0.44 -4.36
C GLY A 160 -13.81 1.01 -5.42
N GLN A 161 -13.46 2.15 -6.02
CA GLN A 161 -14.23 2.78 -7.10
C GLN A 161 -14.29 1.90 -8.36
N ILE A 162 -13.17 1.28 -8.73
CA ILE A 162 -13.11 0.40 -9.90
C ILE A 162 -13.98 -0.84 -9.71
N THR A 163 -14.04 -1.38 -8.51
CA THR A 163 -14.66 -2.69 -8.23
C THR A 163 -16.05 -2.60 -7.57
N GLY A 164 -16.51 -1.38 -7.23
CA GLY A 164 -17.78 -1.19 -6.53
C GLY A 164 -17.73 -1.54 -5.04
N HIS A 165 -16.55 -1.42 -4.42
CA HIS A 165 -16.31 -1.72 -3.00
C HIS A 165 -15.86 -0.48 -2.21
N GLU A 166 -16.42 0.70 -2.54
CA GLU A 166 -16.08 1.97 -1.90
C GLU A 166 -16.34 1.97 -0.39
N LYS A 167 -17.43 1.33 0.02
CA LYS A 167 -17.79 1.22 1.43
C LYS A 167 -16.72 0.46 2.21
N GLN A 168 -16.32 -0.70 1.71
CA GLN A 168 -15.29 -1.53 2.32
C GLN A 168 -13.95 -0.80 2.38
N ALA A 169 -13.57 -0.09 1.30
CA ALA A 169 -12.38 0.72 1.28
C ALA A 169 -12.40 1.81 2.36
N ALA A 170 -13.51 2.56 2.48
CA ALA A 170 -13.68 3.59 3.49
C ALA A 170 -13.63 3.03 4.93
N GLU A 171 -14.24 1.88 5.17
CA GLU A 171 -14.22 1.20 6.47
C GLU A 171 -12.81 0.77 6.88
N ARG A 172 -12.03 0.18 5.96
CA ARG A 172 -10.62 -0.22 6.21
C ARG A 172 -9.73 0.98 6.49
N ILE A 173 -9.90 2.06 5.73
CA ILE A 173 -9.14 3.30 5.94
C ILE A 173 -9.49 3.91 7.31
N ALA A 174 -10.77 4.02 7.66
CA ALA A 174 -11.20 4.57 8.95
C ALA A 174 -10.69 3.73 10.12
N GLU A 175 -10.69 2.40 10.02
CA GLU A 175 -10.12 1.51 11.03
C GLU A 175 -8.62 1.78 11.24
N PHE A 176 -7.88 1.88 10.16
CA PHE A 176 -6.45 2.17 10.19
C PHE A 176 -6.17 3.55 10.79
N ASP A 177 -6.86 4.59 10.32
CA ASP A 177 -6.66 5.98 10.76
C ASP A 177 -6.90 6.14 12.27
N LYS A 178 -7.90 5.43 12.81
CA LYS A 178 -8.14 5.39 14.27
C LYS A 178 -6.96 4.80 15.03
N LYS A 179 -6.38 3.71 14.52
CA LYS A 179 -5.20 3.07 15.16
C LYS A 179 -3.95 3.93 15.02
N LEU A 180 -3.77 4.57 13.87
CA LEU A 180 -2.66 5.49 13.62
C LEU A 180 -2.72 6.70 14.56
N ALA A 181 -3.89 7.33 14.70
CA ALA A 181 -4.08 8.46 15.61
C ALA A 181 -3.78 8.08 17.07
N ALA A 182 -4.28 6.92 17.53
CA ALA A 182 -4.01 6.42 18.87
C ALA A 182 -2.52 6.12 19.14
N LEU A 183 -1.80 5.63 18.13
CA LEU A 183 -0.36 5.42 18.25
C LEU A 183 0.39 6.76 18.28
N LYS A 184 0.03 7.69 17.41
CA LYS A 184 0.67 9.01 17.30
C LYS A 184 0.62 9.81 18.61
N GLU A 185 -0.47 9.69 19.38
CA GLU A 185 -0.62 10.34 20.69
C GLU A 185 0.33 9.80 21.77
N LYS A 186 0.76 8.54 21.66
CA LYS A 186 1.57 7.84 22.67
C LYS A 186 3.04 7.74 22.28
N MET A 187 3.31 7.79 20.99
CA MET A 187 4.63 7.47 20.45
C MET A 187 5.65 8.56 20.74
N THR A 188 6.83 8.14 21.19
CA THR A 188 8.02 8.99 21.28
C THR A 188 8.91 8.73 20.08
N LEU A 189 9.04 9.74 19.21
CA LEU A 189 9.84 9.60 17.99
C LEU A 189 11.32 9.39 18.30
N PRO A 190 12.00 8.46 17.60
CA PRO A 190 13.45 8.35 17.66
C PRO A 190 14.12 9.58 17.03
N PRO A 191 15.45 9.74 17.13
CA PRO A 191 16.19 10.82 16.46
C PRO A 191 15.85 10.93 14.97
N GLN A 192 15.54 12.15 14.54
CA GLN A 192 15.12 12.51 13.18
C GLN A 192 16.26 13.18 12.39
N PRO A 193 16.25 13.19 11.06
CA PRO A 193 15.29 12.51 10.18
C PRO A 193 15.52 11.00 10.10
N VAL A 194 14.56 10.26 9.52
CA VAL A 194 14.68 8.81 9.33
C VAL A 194 14.91 8.47 7.86
N THR A 195 15.67 7.41 7.59
CA THR A 195 15.74 6.78 6.27
C THR A 195 14.94 5.48 6.31
N ALA A 196 13.93 5.37 5.45
CA ALA A 196 13.15 4.15 5.24
C ALA A 196 13.69 3.40 4.03
N LEU A 197 13.97 2.11 4.16
CA LEU A 197 14.64 1.35 3.11
C LEU A 197 14.33 -0.15 3.15
N VAL A 198 14.60 -0.81 2.02
CA VAL A 198 14.82 -2.26 1.95
C VAL A 198 16.31 -2.47 1.74
N TYR A 199 16.97 -3.20 2.64
CA TYR A 199 18.40 -3.50 2.56
C TYR A 199 18.64 -4.89 1.99
N THR A 200 19.57 -5.00 1.04
CA THR A 200 20.01 -6.27 0.45
C THR A 200 21.49 -6.48 0.77
N ALA A 201 21.76 -7.20 1.85
CA ALA A 201 23.13 -7.42 2.35
C ALA A 201 24.05 -8.07 1.31
N ALA A 202 23.59 -9.11 0.61
CA ALA A 202 24.37 -9.82 -0.40
C ALA A 202 24.78 -8.96 -1.59
N ALA A 203 23.98 -7.96 -1.95
CA ALA A 203 24.27 -7.04 -3.06
C ALA A 203 24.89 -5.73 -2.58
N HIS A 204 25.09 -5.52 -1.29
CA HIS A 204 25.49 -4.24 -0.71
C HIS A 204 24.71 -3.06 -1.27
N SER A 205 23.38 -3.19 -1.32
CA SER A 205 22.47 -2.23 -1.92
C SER A 205 21.24 -1.97 -1.07
N ALA A 206 20.57 -0.86 -1.35
CA ALA A 206 19.30 -0.52 -0.71
C ALA A 206 18.35 0.13 -1.71
N ASN A 207 17.07 -0.12 -1.53
CA ASN A 207 15.99 0.67 -2.11
C ASN A 207 15.51 1.64 -1.02
N ILE A 208 15.76 2.93 -1.22
CA ILE A 208 15.33 3.99 -0.29
C ILE A 208 13.91 4.40 -0.67
N TRP A 209 12.98 4.30 0.27
CA TRP A 209 11.61 4.77 0.08
C TRP A 209 11.55 6.30 0.11
N THR A 210 10.94 6.88 -0.91
CA THR A 210 10.73 8.33 -1.02
C THR A 210 9.49 8.77 -0.25
N LYS A 211 9.30 10.07 -0.10
CA LYS A 211 8.08 10.66 0.46
C LYS A 211 6.82 10.40 -0.41
N GLU A 212 7.00 10.06 -1.69
CA GLU A 212 5.91 9.73 -2.61
C GLU A 212 5.47 8.26 -2.46
N SER A 213 6.31 7.42 -1.87
CA SER A 213 5.98 6.03 -1.58
C SER A 213 4.88 5.89 -0.52
N ALA A 214 4.15 4.78 -0.56
CA ALA A 214 3.19 4.45 0.49
C ALA A 214 3.85 4.38 1.88
N GLN A 215 5.07 3.84 1.96
CA GLN A 215 5.89 3.76 3.17
C GLN A 215 6.25 5.14 3.70
N GLY A 216 6.75 6.01 2.82
CA GLY A 216 7.11 7.39 3.19
C GLY A 216 5.91 8.19 3.67
N GLN A 217 4.80 8.14 2.95
CA GLN A 217 3.57 8.84 3.33
C GLN A 217 3.02 8.36 4.68
N MET A 218 3.06 7.05 4.96
CA MET A 218 2.63 6.50 6.24
C MET A 218 3.52 7.01 7.39
N LEU A 219 4.83 7.05 7.21
CA LEU A 219 5.76 7.57 8.23
C LEU A 219 5.53 9.07 8.47
N GLU A 220 5.31 9.87 7.43
CA GLU A 220 4.98 11.29 7.57
C GLU A 220 3.64 11.51 8.31
N GLN A 221 2.63 10.69 8.03
CA GLN A 221 1.36 10.72 8.77
C GLN A 221 1.55 10.48 10.28
N LEU A 222 2.49 9.62 10.64
CA LEU A 222 2.87 9.36 12.04
C LEU A 222 3.73 10.46 12.67
N GLY A 223 4.19 11.44 11.90
CA GLY A 223 5.01 12.56 12.36
C GLY A 223 6.51 12.37 12.16
N PHE A 224 6.95 11.32 11.48
CA PHE A 224 8.36 11.19 11.11
C PHE A 224 8.72 12.16 9.99
N THR A 225 9.98 12.58 9.97
CA THR A 225 10.57 13.35 8.87
C THR A 225 11.52 12.46 8.11
N LEU A 226 11.29 12.28 6.81
CA LEU A 226 12.19 11.49 5.97
C LEU A 226 13.48 12.27 5.67
N ALA A 227 14.62 11.57 5.68
CA ALA A 227 15.90 12.14 5.30
C ALA A 227 15.91 12.51 3.81
N THR A 228 16.43 13.69 3.51
CA THR A 228 16.64 14.13 2.13
C THR A 228 17.93 13.52 1.59
N LEU A 229 17.84 12.88 0.42
CA LEU A 229 19.02 12.35 -0.25
C LEU A 229 19.95 13.48 -0.72
N PRO A 230 21.27 13.33 -0.56
CA PRO A 230 22.23 14.29 -1.09
C PRO A 230 22.09 14.44 -2.62
N THR A 231 22.32 15.65 -3.10
CA THR A 231 22.41 15.93 -4.54
C THR A 231 23.61 15.24 -5.16
N GLY A 232 23.45 14.74 -6.40
CA GLY A 232 24.54 14.09 -7.14
C GLY A 232 24.72 12.59 -6.87
N LEU A 233 23.82 11.96 -6.10
CA LEU A 233 23.80 10.51 -5.98
C LEU A 233 23.40 9.86 -7.32
N HIS A 234 24.17 8.87 -7.74
CA HIS A 234 23.86 8.07 -8.92
C HIS A 234 22.98 6.90 -8.54
N ALA A 235 21.67 7.04 -8.77
CA ALA A 235 20.70 5.97 -8.58
C ALA A 235 20.76 4.97 -9.75
N SER A 236 20.55 3.68 -9.44
CA SER A 236 20.29 2.68 -10.46
C SER A 236 18.85 2.78 -10.96
N HIS A 237 18.62 2.48 -12.22
CA HIS A 237 17.29 2.44 -12.84
C HIS A 237 16.95 1.03 -13.37
N SER A 238 17.52 -0.01 -12.77
CA SER A 238 17.31 -1.40 -13.21
C SER A 238 15.84 -1.85 -13.19
N GLN A 239 14.98 -1.17 -12.38
CA GLN A 239 13.54 -1.42 -12.29
C GLN A 239 12.70 -0.36 -13.04
N GLY A 240 13.29 0.37 -13.97
CA GLY A 240 12.65 1.47 -14.68
C GLY A 240 12.61 2.77 -13.87
N LYS A 241 11.91 3.77 -14.41
CA LYS A 241 11.69 5.05 -13.72
C LYS A 241 10.58 4.88 -12.70
N ARG A 242 10.92 5.10 -11.42
CA ARG A 242 10.01 4.97 -10.29
C ARG A 242 9.99 6.25 -9.46
N HIS A 243 8.86 6.50 -8.79
CA HIS A 243 8.68 7.65 -7.88
C HIS A 243 8.83 7.22 -6.41
N ASP A 244 8.49 5.97 -6.11
CA ASP A 244 8.46 5.44 -4.73
C ASP A 244 9.81 5.03 -4.16
N ILE A 245 10.81 4.73 -5.00
CA ILE A 245 12.13 4.27 -4.56
C ILE A 245 13.28 4.95 -5.28
N VAL A 246 14.41 5.06 -4.57
CA VAL A 246 15.73 5.36 -5.12
C VAL A 246 16.63 4.17 -4.84
N GLN A 247 17.16 3.54 -5.91
CA GLN A 247 18.03 2.37 -5.81
C GLN A 247 19.50 2.81 -5.66
N LEU A 248 20.12 2.46 -4.56
CA LEU A 248 21.51 2.80 -4.26
C LEU A 248 22.34 1.54 -3.98
N GLY A 249 23.59 1.55 -4.43
CA GLY A 249 24.55 0.50 -4.15
C GLY A 249 25.99 1.01 -4.22
N GLY A 250 26.95 0.17 -3.85
CA GLY A 250 28.36 0.50 -3.86
C GLY A 250 28.69 1.75 -3.03
N GLU A 251 29.41 2.68 -3.63
CA GLU A 251 29.87 3.91 -2.98
C GLU A 251 28.72 4.86 -2.58
N ASN A 252 27.58 4.80 -3.28
CA ASN A 252 26.43 5.67 -2.98
C ASN A 252 25.58 5.19 -1.81
N LEU A 253 25.76 3.94 -1.38
CA LEU A 253 24.94 3.34 -0.31
C LEU A 253 25.07 4.12 1.00
N ALA A 254 26.29 4.35 1.47
CA ALA A 254 26.53 5.05 2.73
C ALA A 254 25.98 6.49 2.71
N ALA A 255 26.14 7.20 1.60
CA ALA A 255 25.62 8.55 1.44
C ALA A 255 24.07 8.60 1.44
N GLY A 256 23.42 7.56 0.95
CA GLY A 256 21.96 7.46 0.95
C GLY A 256 21.34 7.06 2.31
N LEU A 257 22.12 6.42 3.19
CA LEU A 257 21.67 6.04 4.53
C LEU A 257 21.95 7.15 5.58
N ASN A 258 21.59 8.37 5.25
CA ASN A 258 21.96 9.59 5.98
C ASN A 258 20.98 9.98 7.10
N GLY A 259 19.96 9.20 7.38
CA GLY A 259 19.05 9.43 8.49
C GLY A 259 19.70 9.21 9.85
N GLN A 260 19.18 9.88 10.89
CA GLN A 260 19.58 9.64 12.28
C GLN A 260 19.06 8.28 12.79
N SER A 261 18.02 7.75 12.17
CA SER A 261 17.46 6.43 12.40
C SER A 261 17.18 5.75 11.06
N LEU A 262 17.34 4.42 10.98
CA LEU A 262 17.06 3.62 9.81
C LEU A 262 15.87 2.68 10.09
N PHE A 263 14.87 2.68 9.21
CA PHE A 263 13.74 1.76 9.25
C PHE A 263 13.84 0.76 8.11
N LEU A 264 14.01 -0.52 8.47
CA LEU A 264 14.17 -1.60 7.51
C LEU A 264 12.80 -2.22 7.20
N PHE A 265 12.18 -1.80 6.12
CA PHE A 265 11.04 -2.49 5.54
C PHE A 265 11.51 -3.81 4.90
N ALA A 266 10.67 -4.83 4.91
CA ALA A 266 11.03 -6.19 4.49
C ALA A 266 12.27 -6.74 5.21
N GLY A 267 12.61 -6.19 6.37
CA GLY A 267 13.81 -6.49 7.14
C GLY A 267 13.51 -7.16 8.47
N ASP A 268 14.40 -8.06 8.89
CA ASP A 268 14.42 -8.68 10.20
C ASP A 268 15.70 -8.29 10.98
N GLN A 269 15.89 -8.89 12.17
CA GLN A 269 17.05 -8.61 12.99
C GLN A 269 18.38 -8.96 12.29
N LYS A 270 18.39 -9.97 11.41
CA LYS A 270 19.61 -10.35 10.67
C LYS A 270 20.06 -9.24 9.71
N ASP A 271 19.13 -8.48 9.15
CA ASP A 271 19.46 -7.36 8.28
C ASP A 271 20.02 -6.17 9.07
N ALA A 272 19.46 -5.90 10.25
CA ALA A 272 20.01 -4.92 11.16
C ALA A 272 21.44 -5.30 11.60
N ASP A 273 21.64 -6.57 11.95
CA ASP A 273 22.96 -7.10 12.32
C ASP A 273 23.95 -7.01 11.17
N ALA A 274 23.51 -7.27 9.92
CA ALA A 274 24.35 -7.12 8.73
C ALA A 274 24.77 -5.67 8.50
N ILE A 275 23.88 -4.69 8.75
CA ILE A 275 24.21 -3.27 8.70
C ILE A 275 25.23 -2.91 9.78
N TYR A 276 25.03 -3.37 11.02
CA TYR A 276 25.98 -3.12 12.11
C TYR A 276 27.35 -3.78 11.88
N ALA A 277 27.39 -4.92 11.22
CA ALA A 277 28.64 -5.62 10.89
C ALA A 277 29.37 -5.06 9.66
N ASN A 278 28.74 -4.16 8.88
CA ASN A 278 29.34 -3.59 7.70
C ASN A 278 30.28 -2.43 8.04
N PRO A 279 31.63 -2.57 7.87
CA PRO A 279 32.59 -1.52 8.23
C PRO A 279 32.37 -0.22 7.48
N LEU A 280 31.85 -0.26 6.24
CA LEU A 280 31.58 0.91 5.42
C LEU A 280 30.44 1.75 5.97
N LEU A 281 29.57 1.18 6.80
CA LEU A 281 28.41 1.85 7.38
C LEU A 281 28.61 2.23 8.85
N SER A 282 29.71 1.80 9.49
CA SER A 282 29.93 1.96 10.93
C SER A 282 29.96 3.41 11.41
N HIS A 283 30.34 4.34 10.52
CA HIS A 283 30.44 5.78 10.83
C HIS A 283 29.09 6.51 10.72
N LEU A 284 28.06 5.87 10.17
CA LEU A 284 26.75 6.49 10.00
C LEU A 284 26.08 6.76 11.36
N PRO A 285 25.42 7.93 11.55
CA PRO A 285 24.82 8.30 12.83
C PRO A 285 23.84 7.25 13.38
N ALA A 286 23.01 6.66 12.53
CA ALA A 286 22.06 5.63 12.93
C ALA A 286 22.77 4.33 13.36
N VAL A 287 23.84 3.95 12.67
CA VAL A 287 24.60 2.73 12.96
C VAL A 287 25.41 2.89 14.25
N ALA A 288 26.17 3.98 14.36
CA ALA A 288 26.94 4.29 15.57
C ALA A 288 26.02 4.45 16.80
N GLY A 289 24.84 5.02 16.61
CA GLY A 289 23.84 5.22 17.66
C GLY A 289 22.94 4.02 17.96
N LYS A 290 23.14 2.88 17.28
CA LYS A 290 22.30 1.67 17.42
C LYS A 290 20.81 1.91 17.13
N ARG A 291 20.52 2.70 16.11
CA ARG A 291 19.16 3.10 15.71
C ARG A 291 18.79 2.54 14.33
N VAL A 292 18.94 1.24 14.17
CA VAL A 292 18.50 0.47 13.00
C VAL A 292 17.35 -0.41 13.42
N TYR A 293 16.15 -0.16 12.90
CA TYR A 293 14.90 -0.76 13.35
C TYR A 293 14.27 -1.61 12.24
N PRO A 294 14.33 -2.95 12.35
CA PRO A 294 13.64 -3.83 11.41
C PRO A 294 12.12 -3.79 11.64
N LEU A 295 11.36 -3.64 10.56
CA LEU A 295 9.89 -3.57 10.60
C LEU A 295 9.20 -4.87 10.17
N GLY A 296 9.97 -5.91 9.81
CA GLY A 296 9.47 -7.22 9.48
C GLY A 296 9.41 -7.52 7.99
N THR A 297 9.51 -8.80 7.68
CA THR A 297 9.55 -9.30 6.30
C THR A 297 8.25 -9.11 5.54
N GLU A 298 7.12 -8.91 6.25
CA GLU A 298 5.79 -8.73 5.69
C GLU A 298 5.51 -7.28 5.22
N THR A 299 6.50 -6.38 5.35
CA THR A 299 6.31 -4.95 5.06
C THR A 299 6.93 -4.50 3.73
N PHE A 300 7.30 -5.45 2.85
CA PHE A 300 7.90 -5.15 1.54
C PHE A 300 6.99 -4.26 0.69
N ARG A 301 5.73 -4.64 0.57
CA ARG A 301 4.69 -3.82 -0.07
C ARG A 301 3.70 -3.37 0.99
N LEU A 302 3.32 -2.10 0.92
CA LEU A 302 2.39 -1.54 1.88
C LEU A 302 0.97 -1.60 1.31
N ASP A 303 0.14 -2.36 2.00
CA ASP A 303 -1.30 -2.46 1.83
C ASP A 303 -1.96 -2.38 3.22
N TYR A 304 -3.27 -2.55 3.31
CA TYR A 304 -3.99 -2.52 4.57
C TYR A 304 -3.40 -3.48 5.62
N TYR A 305 -3.06 -4.71 5.23
CA TYR A 305 -2.55 -5.73 6.16
C TYR A 305 -1.15 -5.38 6.68
N SER A 306 -0.24 -5.07 5.80
CA SER A 306 1.13 -4.70 6.19
C SER A 306 1.19 -3.35 6.89
N ALA A 307 0.33 -2.40 6.55
CA ALA A 307 0.25 -1.12 7.25
C ALA A 307 -0.14 -1.32 8.73
N LEU A 308 -1.08 -2.22 9.03
CA LEU A 308 -1.40 -2.58 10.42
C LEU A 308 -0.21 -3.22 11.15
N LEU A 309 0.56 -4.08 10.48
CA LEU A 309 1.77 -4.67 11.05
C LEU A 309 2.84 -3.62 11.34
N VAL A 310 3.02 -2.63 10.45
CA VAL A 310 3.94 -1.50 10.70
C VAL A 310 3.51 -0.71 11.93
N LEU A 311 2.22 -0.38 12.10
CA LEU A 311 1.74 0.29 13.31
C LEU A 311 2.04 -0.52 14.57
N GLN A 312 1.79 -1.82 14.53
CA GLN A 312 2.08 -2.72 15.66
C GLN A 312 3.56 -2.71 16.03
N ARG A 313 4.45 -2.78 15.04
CA ARG A 313 5.90 -2.78 15.27
C ARG A 313 6.41 -1.43 15.78
N LEU A 314 5.92 -0.33 15.21
CA LEU A 314 6.28 1.00 15.69
C LEU A 314 5.74 1.25 17.10
N SER A 315 4.56 0.71 17.43
CA SER A 315 4.04 0.75 18.80
C SER A 315 4.92 -0.01 19.79
N ALA A 316 5.45 -1.17 19.40
CA ALA A 316 6.37 -1.95 20.24
C ALA A 316 7.73 -1.28 20.41
N LEU A 317 8.19 -0.48 19.44
CA LEU A 317 9.47 0.20 19.47
C LEU A 317 9.41 1.56 20.20
N PHE A 318 8.31 2.30 20.06
CA PHE A 318 8.24 3.72 20.41
C PHE A 318 6.96 4.12 21.18
N GLY A 319 6.00 3.21 21.38
CA GLY A 319 4.70 3.45 22.06
C GLY A 319 4.74 3.39 23.57
#